data_efa5868be7fc07b886dd77be4b32b290
#
_entry.id   efa5868be7fc07b886dd77be4b32b290
#
_cell.length_a   1.000
_cell.length_b   1.000
_cell.length_c   1.000
_cell.angle_alpha   90.00
_cell.angle_beta   90.00
_cell.angle_gamma   90.00
#
_symmetry.space_group_name_H-M   'P 1'
#
loop_
_entity.id
_entity.type
_entity.pdbx_description
1 polymer ?
#
loop_
_entity_poly.entity_id
_entity_poly.type
_entity_poly.pdbx_seq_one_letter_code
_entity_poly.pdbx_strand_id
1 'polypeptide(L)'
;MTRSIGAAIALVGVAAIVGACSSPAAPATSAAGSSSAIDISGFAFKTTALDVTKGSTVTWSNKDGTTHTVSSGTPPTKDGTFDGQVVAGGTFSVTFKDLGTFSYFCSIHNSMTGTISVK
;
A
#
# COMPACT_ATOMS: atom_id res chain seq x y z
N MET A 1 55.46 9.90 67.88
CA MET A 1 54.88 8.54 67.94
C MET A 1 53.60 8.58 67.22
N THR A 2 53.61 8.11 66.01
CA THR A 2 52.88 7.03 65.50
C THR A 2 51.40 7.41 65.12
N ARG A 3 50.98 7.22 64.03
CA ARG A 3 51.12 6.44 62.84
C ARG A 3 49.88 6.69 62.00
N SER A 4 50.10 7.29 60.93
CA SER A 4 49.20 7.33 59.85
C SER A 4 48.92 5.94 59.29
N ILE A 5 47.73 5.71 59.01
CA ILE A 5 47.35 4.59 58.15
C ILE A 5 46.42 5.12 57.07
N GLY A 6 46.93 4.95 55.90
CA GLY A 6 46.30 5.40 54.72
C GLY A 6 45.01 4.65 54.40
N ALA A 7 44.09 5.42 53.96
CA ALA A 7 42.85 4.89 53.39
C ALA A 7 43.10 4.56 51.95
N ALA A 8 42.91 3.33 51.64
CA ALA A 8 42.85 2.88 50.29
C ALA A 8 41.50 3.29 49.68
N ILE A 9 41.57 4.11 48.69
CA ILE A 9 40.41 4.47 47.92
C ILE A 9 40.24 3.41 46.82
N ALA A 10 39.27 2.62 46.97
CA ALA A 10 38.86 1.75 45.92
C ALA A 10 38.07 2.55 44.87
N LEU A 11 38.65 2.72 43.74
CA LEU A 11 37.94 3.26 42.60
C LEU A 11 37.03 2.18 42.06
N VAL A 12 35.79 2.37 42.27
CA VAL A 12 34.77 1.60 41.58
C VAL A 12 34.61 2.18 40.19
N GLY A 13 35.11 1.47 39.22
CA GLY A 13 34.88 1.79 37.84
C GLY A 13 33.42 1.56 37.50
N VAL A 14 32.73 2.61 37.21
CA VAL A 14 31.41 2.53 36.65
C VAL A 14 31.56 2.13 35.18
N ALA A 15 31.35 0.89 34.90
CA ALA A 15 31.19 0.45 33.55
C ALA A 15 29.87 1.00 33.04
N ALA A 16 29.90 2.01 32.22
CA ALA A 16 28.77 2.47 31.49
C ALA A 16 28.42 1.39 30.46
N ILE A 17 27.42 0.66 30.75
CA ILE A 17 26.83 -0.24 29.77
C ILE A 17 26.00 0.63 28.84
N VAL A 18 26.57 1.00 27.76
CA VAL A 18 25.83 1.54 26.66
C VAL A 18 25.07 0.37 26.05
N GLY A 19 23.89 0.19 26.52
CA GLY A 19 22.95 -0.68 25.84
C GLY A 19 22.64 -0.06 24.51
N ALA A 20 23.35 -0.45 23.50
CA ALA A 20 22.96 -0.14 22.16
C ALA A 20 21.67 -0.92 21.87
N CYS A 21 20.56 -0.30 22.08
CA CYS A 21 19.32 -0.76 21.51
C CYS A 21 19.36 -0.45 20.01
N SER A 22 20.09 -1.22 19.28
CA SER A 22 19.81 -1.35 17.88
C SER A 22 18.63 -2.29 17.79
N SER A 23 17.46 -1.75 17.65
CA SER A 23 16.38 -2.48 17.06
C SER A 23 16.62 -2.44 15.56
N PRO A 24 17.10 -3.50 14.94
CA PRO A 24 16.90 -3.60 13.51
C PRO A 24 15.41 -3.65 13.34
N ALA A 25 14.85 -2.64 12.72
CA ALA A 25 13.57 -2.79 12.12
C ALA A 25 13.69 -4.03 11.24
N ALA A 26 13.06 -5.10 11.65
CA ALA A 26 12.98 -6.26 10.79
C ALA A 26 12.40 -5.75 9.49
N PRO A 27 13.07 -5.91 8.35
CA PRO A 27 12.40 -5.66 7.09
C PRO A 27 11.20 -6.56 7.14
N ALA A 28 10.04 -5.98 7.09
CA ALA A 28 8.85 -6.73 6.84
C ALA A 28 9.05 -7.33 5.45
N THR A 29 9.54 -8.52 5.41
CA THR A 29 9.52 -9.38 4.24
C THR A 29 8.12 -9.96 4.09
N SER A 30 7.13 -9.17 4.25
CA SER A 30 5.90 -9.46 3.60
C SER A 30 6.15 -9.10 2.15
N ALA A 31 5.90 -10.02 1.26
CA ALA A 31 5.62 -9.70 -0.12
C ALA A 31 4.31 -8.90 -0.12
N ALA A 32 4.31 -7.77 0.54
CA ALA A 32 3.30 -6.76 0.40
C ALA A 32 3.44 -6.29 -1.02
N GLY A 33 2.45 -6.58 -1.82
CA GLY A 33 2.38 -6.05 -3.15
C GLY A 33 2.51 -4.53 -3.09
N SER A 34 3.04 -3.97 -4.14
CA SER A 34 3.15 -2.52 -4.26
C SER A 34 1.77 -1.86 -4.24
N SER A 35 1.74 -0.60 -3.87
CA SER A 35 0.56 0.25 -4.03
C SER A 35 0.64 0.96 -5.37
N SER A 36 -0.44 0.94 -6.12
CA SER A 36 -0.57 1.65 -7.39
C SER A 36 -1.85 2.49 -7.40
N ALA A 37 -1.82 3.60 -8.08
CA ALA A 37 -2.96 4.50 -8.18
C ALA A 37 -3.37 4.72 -9.63
N ILE A 38 -4.67 4.80 -9.88
CA ILE A 38 -5.26 5.15 -11.17
C ILE A 38 -6.18 6.33 -10.95
N ASP A 39 -5.91 7.42 -11.63
CA ASP A 39 -6.81 8.57 -11.62
C ASP A 39 -7.96 8.38 -12.60
N ILE A 40 -9.14 8.78 -12.19
CA ILE A 40 -10.32 8.91 -13.01
C ILE A 40 -10.50 10.40 -13.30
N SER A 41 -10.43 10.79 -14.54
CA SER A 41 -10.55 12.20 -14.94
C SER A 41 -10.99 12.30 -16.38
N GLY A 42 -11.87 13.26 -16.67
CA GLY A 42 -12.40 13.45 -18.02
C GLY A 42 -13.17 12.24 -18.54
N PHE A 43 -13.90 11.56 -17.66
CA PHE A 43 -14.65 10.34 -17.99
C PHE A 43 -13.76 9.22 -18.55
N ALA A 44 -12.57 9.08 -18.00
CA ALA A 44 -11.60 8.06 -18.41
C ALA A 44 -10.75 7.61 -17.21
N PHE A 45 -10.38 6.33 -17.22
CA PHE A 45 -9.28 5.84 -16.40
C PHE A 45 -7.96 6.27 -17.04
N LYS A 46 -7.13 7.03 -16.33
CA LYS A 46 -5.90 7.59 -16.90
C LYS A 46 -4.83 6.56 -17.19
N THR A 47 -4.88 5.45 -16.47
CA THR A 47 -4.06 4.27 -16.77
C THR A 47 -5.01 3.15 -17.18
N THR A 48 -5.04 2.82 -18.47
CA THR A 48 -5.97 1.83 -19.02
C THR A 48 -5.41 0.41 -18.98
N ALA A 49 -4.11 0.25 -18.78
CA ALA A 49 -3.46 -1.04 -18.61
C ALA A 49 -2.38 -0.90 -17.54
N LEU A 50 -2.49 -1.66 -16.47
CA LEU A 50 -1.58 -1.61 -15.34
C LEU A 50 -1.12 -3.03 -14.99
N ASP A 51 0.20 -3.21 -14.92
CA ASP A 51 0.81 -4.44 -14.43
C ASP A 51 1.14 -4.30 -12.94
N VAL A 52 0.73 -5.25 -12.14
CA VAL A 52 1.02 -5.30 -10.71
C VAL A 52 1.47 -6.69 -10.29
N THR A 53 2.15 -6.77 -9.17
CA THR A 53 2.49 -8.06 -8.56
C THR A 53 1.36 -8.60 -7.70
N LYS A 54 1.29 -9.90 -7.56
CA LYS A 54 0.34 -10.55 -6.65
C LYS A 54 0.41 -9.93 -5.25
N GLY A 55 -0.73 -9.63 -4.67
CA GLY A 55 -0.84 -8.97 -3.37
C GLY A 55 -0.83 -7.44 -3.43
N SER A 56 -0.70 -6.85 -4.61
CA SER A 56 -0.74 -5.40 -4.79
C SER A 56 -2.13 -4.83 -4.54
N THR A 57 -2.16 -3.60 -4.03
CA THR A 57 -3.39 -2.82 -3.88
C THR A 57 -3.42 -1.73 -4.94
N VAL A 58 -4.49 -1.68 -5.71
CA VAL A 58 -4.75 -0.62 -6.68
C VAL A 58 -5.84 0.28 -6.14
N THR A 59 -5.61 1.57 -6.17
CA THR A 59 -6.56 2.60 -5.71
C THR A 59 -6.96 3.47 -6.88
N TRP A 60 -8.25 3.55 -7.14
CA TRP A 60 -8.83 4.50 -8.08
C TRP A 60 -9.22 5.77 -7.35
N SER A 61 -8.86 6.91 -7.91
CA SER A 61 -9.12 8.24 -7.35
C SER A 61 -9.92 9.07 -8.35
N ASN A 62 -11.13 9.44 -7.98
CA ASN A 62 -12.02 10.18 -8.86
C ASN A 62 -11.75 11.69 -8.79
N LYS A 63 -11.25 12.24 -9.88
CA LYS A 63 -10.97 13.68 -10.04
C LYS A 63 -12.11 14.42 -10.77
N ASP A 64 -13.11 13.69 -11.25
CA ASP A 64 -14.28 14.29 -11.88
C ASP A 64 -15.30 14.76 -10.82
N GLY A 65 -16.15 15.67 -11.22
CA GLY A 65 -17.25 16.17 -10.38
C GLY A 65 -18.48 15.27 -10.35
N THR A 66 -18.40 14.07 -10.91
CA THR A 66 -19.48 13.09 -10.97
C THR A 66 -19.04 11.74 -10.44
N THR A 67 -20.01 10.94 -10.01
CA THR A 67 -19.74 9.58 -9.55
C THR A 67 -19.42 8.64 -10.71
N HIS A 68 -18.42 7.79 -10.50
CA HIS A 68 -18.06 6.68 -11.36
C HIS A 68 -18.15 5.36 -10.61
N THR A 69 -17.97 4.25 -11.30
CA THR A 69 -17.79 2.93 -10.69
C THR A 69 -16.52 2.27 -11.22
N VAL A 70 -16.00 1.33 -10.45
CA VAL A 70 -14.96 0.40 -10.88
C VAL A 70 -15.55 -0.99 -10.72
N SER A 71 -15.95 -1.57 -11.83
CA SER A 71 -16.65 -2.85 -11.86
C SER A 71 -15.87 -3.83 -12.73
N SER A 72 -15.52 -4.99 -12.18
CA SER A 72 -14.84 -6.04 -12.95
C SER A 72 -15.76 -6.66 -13.99
N GLY A 73 -15.19 -7.03 -15.12
CA GLY A 73 -15.90 -7.62 -16.25
C GLY A 73 -15.70 -6.86 -17.55
N THR A 74 -16.52 -7.18 -18.51
CA THR A 74 -16.55 -6.55 -19.84
C THR A 74 -17.89 -5.86 -20.04
N PRO A 75 -17.90 -4.57 -20.42
CA PRO A 75 -19.16 -3.85 -20.58
C PRO A 75 -20.13 -4.55 -21.54
N PRO A 76 -21.40 -4.58 -21.21
CA PRO A 76 -22.04 -4.05 -19.99
C PRO A 76 -22.11 -5.06 -18.83
N THR A 77 -21.40 -6.18 -18.90
CA THR A 77 -21.55 -7.31 -18.00
C THR A 77 -20.49 -7.33 -16.92
N LYS A 78 -20.91 -7.20 -15.67
CA LYS A 78 -20.03 -7.40 -14.50
C LYS A 78 -19.77 -8.89 -14.27
N ASP A 79 -18.56 -9.24 -13.84
CA ASP A 79 -18.20 -10.62 -13.50
C ASP A 79 -18.25 -10.91 -12.00
N GLY A 80 -18.43 -9.89 -11.17
CA GLY A 80 -18.57 -10.04 -9.73
C GLY A 80 -17.26 -10.16 -8.94
N THR A 81 -16.12 -10.06 -9.59
CA THR A 81 -14.82 -10.14 -8.89
C THR A 81 -14.61 -8.95 -7.98
N PHE A 82 -14.88 -7.76 -8.46
CA PHE A 82 -14.95 -6.54 -7.65
C PHE A 82 -15.94 -5.54 -8.25
N ASP A 83 -16.51 -4.72 -7.40
CA ASP A 83 -17.44 -3.68 -7.80
C ASP A 83 -17.48 -2.60 -6.72
N GLY A 84 -17.23 -1.38 -7.09
CA GLY A 84 -17.24 -0.26 -6.17
C GLY A 84 -17.64 1.04 -6.82
N GLN A 85 -18.33 1.87 -6.04
CA GLN A 85 -18.69 3.22 -6.43
C GLN A 85 -17.60 4.18 -5.99
N VAL A 86 -17.23 5.11 -6.86
CA VAL A 86 -16.24 6.15 -6.59
C VAL A 86 -16.92 7.50 -6.75
N VAL A 87 -17.39 8.06 -5.64
CA VAL A 87 -18.02 9.37 -5.65
C VAL A 87 -17.03 10.46 -6.06
N ALA A 88 -17.53 11.62 -6.47
CA ALA A 88 -16.68 12.76 -6.79
C ALA A 88 -15.70 13.07 -5.66
N GLY A 89 -14.40 13.13 -5.96
CA GLY A 89 -13.34 13.31 -4.98
C GLY A 89 -13.02 12.10 -4.10
N GLY A 90 -13.75 10.99 -4.29
CA GLY A 90 -13.56 9.76 -3.53
C GLY A 90 -12.53 8.80 -4.12
N THR A 91 -12.32 7.70 -3.42
CA THR A 91 -11.40 6.63 -3.81
C THR A 91 -12.06 5.26 -3.63
N PHE A 92 -11.53 4.28 -4.36
CA PHE A 92 -11.89 2.87 -4.21
C PHE A 92 -10.62 2.04 -4.39
N SER A 93 -10.43 1.02 -3.55
CA SER A 93 -9.22 0.20 -3.58
C SER A 93 -9.57 -1.28 -3.67
N VAL A 94 -8.76 -2.02 -4.42
CA VAL A 94 -8.82 -3.48 -4.53
C VAL A 94 -7.43 -4.06 -4.33
N THR A 95 -7.33 -5.09 -3.50
CA THR A 95 -6.11 -5.88 -3.35
C THR A 95 -6.22 -7.15 -4.21
N PHE A 96 -5.29 -7.31 -5.14
CA PHE A 96 -5.27 -8.42 -6.08
C PHE A 96 -4.44 -9.57 -5.54
N LYS A 97 -5.12 -10.60 -5.05
CA LYS A 97 -4.49 -11.79 -4.43
C LYS A 97 -4.27 -12.94 -5.40
N ASP A 98 -4.89 -12.89 -6.55
CA ASP A 98 -4.84 -13.92 -7.57
C ASP A 98 -4.09 -13.43 -8.82
N LEU A 99 -3.32 -14.34 -9.42
CA LEU A 99 -2.68 -14.09 -10.72
C LEU A 99 -3.72 -14.04 -11.81
N GLY A 100 -3.48 -13.25 -12.83
CA GLY A 100 -4.34 -13.19 -14.01
C GLY A 100 -4.58 -11.78 -14.50
N THR A 101 -5.46 -11.68 -15.47
CA THR A 101 -5.86 -10.41 -16.09
C THR A 101 -7.30 -10.08 -15.72
N PHE A 102 -7.49 -8.89 -15.17
CA PHE A 102 -8.78 -8.42 -14.71
C PHE A 102 -9.19 -7.20 -15.52
N SER A 103 -10.17 -7.38 -16.39
CA SER A 103 -10.80 -6.27 -17.08
C SER A 103 -11.80 -5.59 -16.17
N TYR A 104 -11.93 -4.29 -16.28
CA TYR A 104 -12.90 -3.51 -15.53
C TYR A 104 -13.44 -2.33 -16.34
N PHE A 105 -14.54 -1.78 -15.89
CA PHE A 105 -15.22 -0.68 -16.56
C PHE A 105 -16.03 0.14 -15.56
N CYS A 106 -16.49 1.31 -16.00
CA CYS A 106 -17.48 2.09 -15.28
C CYS A 106 -18.88 1.67 -15.73
N SER A 107 -19.68 1.16 -14.82
CA SER A 107 -21.05 0.69 -15.16
C SER A 107 -22.02 1.83 -15.47
N ILE A 108 -21.68 3.06 -15.11
CA ILE A 108 -22.46 4.26 -15.44
C ILE A 108 -22.08 4.77 -16.83
N HIS A 109 -20.79 4.66 -17.18
CA HIS A 109 -20.22 5.14 -18.44
C HIS A 109 -19.43 3.99 -19.10
N ASN A 110 -20.11 3.15 -19.86
CA ASN A 110 -19.55 1.89 -20.38
C ASN A 110 -18.35 2.05 -21.33
N SER A 111 -18.10 3.25 -21.83
CA SER A 111 -16.91 3.56 -22.64
C SER A 111 -15.61 3.66 -21.80
N MET A 112 -15.75 3.82 -20.49
CA MET A 112 -14.60 3.85 -19.58
C MET A 112 -14.18 2.43 -19.23
N THR A 113 -13.05 1.99 -19.74
CA THR A 113 -12.53 0.63 -19.54
C THR A 113 -11.08 0.64 -19.13
N GLY A 114 -10.65 -0.43 -18.47
CA GLY A 114 -9.26 -0.66 -18.10
C GLY A 114 -8.97 -2.13 -17.82
N THR A 115 -7.71 -2.43 -17.61
CA THR A 115 -7.22 -3.79 -17.36
C THR A 115 -6.11 -3.77 -16.34
N ILE A 116 -6.17 -4.68 -15.38
CA ILE A 116 -5.09 -4.96 -14.42
C ILE A 116 -4.53 -6.34 -14.74
N SER A 117 -3.23 -6.43 -14.94
CA SER A 117 -2.51 -7.70 -15.09
C SER A 117 -1.71 -7.98 -13.83
N VAL A 118 -2.03 -9.07 -13.16
CA VAL A 118 -1.38 -9.50 -11.91
C VAL A 118 -0.40 -10.63 -12.23
N LYS A 119 0.85 -10.40 -11.92
CA LYS A 119 1.98 -11.29 -12.23
C LYS A 119 2.67 -11.81 -10.97
#